data_a498094b1a4d7d2ab3056b416935808e
#
_entry.id   a498094b1a4d7d2ab3056b416935808e
#
_cell.length_a   1.000
_cell.length_b   1.000
_cell.length_c   1.000
_cell.angle_alpha   90.00
_cell.angle_beta   90.00
_cell.angle_gamma   90.00
#
_symmetry.space_group_name_H-M   'P 1'
#
loop_
_entity.id
_entity.type
_entity.pdbx_description
1 polymer ?
#
loop_
_entity_poly.entity_id
_entity_poly.type
_entity_poly.pdbx_seq_one_letter_code
_entity_poly.pdbx_strand_id
1 'polypeptide(L)'
;MKHPDTMYVMPLFEAAFREYGLPESIRIDNGPPFASVGLGGLSQLSVWWIKQGIRPERIEPGKPAQNGRHERMHRTMKQETAQPPLANLREQQKAFDLFRHEYNYQRPHQALQGRTPAECYEPSPRLYRSRPRKVSYPGDYEVRYVSDGGHLRWNSAKVFIGRSLVGEPIGFQPICDNNWRVWFSFYELGIFDEEKLLIRPPSSAAKPRKTTKSAA
;
A
#
# COMPACT_ATOMS: atom_id res chain seq x y z
N MET A 1 -4.07 4.33 23.30
CA MET A 1 -4.70 3.90 22.02
C MET A 1 -3.99 2.64 21.56
N LYS A 2 -4.73 1.55 21.28
CA LYS A 2 -4.14 0.37 20.63
C LYS A 2 -3.75 0.78 19.20
N HIS A 3 -2.54 0.47 18.78
CA HIS A 3 -2.13 0.68 17.39
C HIS A 3 -3.07 -0.10 16.46
N PRO A 4 -3.48 0.47 15.31
CA PRO A 4 -4.27 -0.26 14.34
C PRO A 4 -3.49 -1.48 13.87
N ASP A 5 -3.99 -2.68 14.19
CA ASP A 5 -3.44 -3.94 13.76
C ASP A 5 -4.08 -4.34 12.42
N THR A 6 -3.32 -5.00 11.56
CA THR A 6 -3.79 -5.52 10.28
C THR A 6 -5.08 -6.33 10.43
N MET A 7 -5.22 -7.10 11.51
CA MET A 7 -6.39 -7.93 11.80
C MET A 7 -7.68 -7.11 11.94
N TYR A 8 -7.61 -5.88 12.48
CA TYR A 8 -8.79 -5.00 12.62
C TYR A 8 -9.07 -4.18 11.36
N VAL A 9 -8.05 -3.91 10.57
CA VAL A 9 -8.15 -3.04 9.39
C VAL A 9 -8.61 -3.80 8.15
N MET A 10 -8.19 -5.05 7.98
CA MET A 10 -8.58 -5.88 6.82
C MET A 10 -10.09 -6.01 6.63
N PRO A 11 -10.91 -6.33 7.66
CA PRO A 11 -12.37 -6.44 7.50
C PRO A 11 -13.03 -5.14 7.02
N LEU A 12 -12.49 -3.98 7.42
CA LEU A 12 -12.99 -2.68 6.97
C LEU A 12 -12.72 -2.46 5.48
N PHE A 13 -11.51 -2.81 5.02
CA PHE A 13 -11.20 -2.78 3.58
C PHE A 13 -12.02 -3.79 2.80
N GLU A 14 -12.25 -5.00 3.33
CA GLU A 14 -13.12 -5.98 2.67
C GLU A 14 -14.54 -5.45 2.48
N ALA A 15 -15.12 -4.82 3.51
CA ALA A 15 -16.44 -4.21 3.43
C ALA A 15 -16.47 -3.11 2.35
N ALA A 16 -15.48 -2.22 2.36
CA ALA A 16 -15.36 -1.18 1.35
C ALA A 16 -15.17 -1.75 -0.07
N PHE A 17 -14.36 -2.77 -0.25
CA PHE A 17 -14.13 -3.39 -1.56
C PHE A 17 -15.37 -4.15 -2.08
N ARG A 18 -16.22 -4.67 -1.20
CA ARG A 18 -17.52 -5.25 -1.59
C ARG A 18 -18.52 -4.19 -2.01
N GLU A 19 -18.52 -3.05 -1.34
CA GLU A 19 -19.43 -1.93 -1.62
C GLU A 19 -19.02 -1.15 -2.89
N TYR A 20 -17.72 -0.86 -3.04
CA TYR A 20 -17.22 0.06 -4.07
C TYR A 20 -16.40 -0.59 -5.19
N GLY A 21 -16.10 -1.89 -5.07
CA GLY A 21 -15.13 -2.57 -5.94
C GLY A 21 -13.67 -2.27 -5.57
N LEU A 22 -12.75 -2.90 -6.31
CA LEU A 22 -11.31 -2.78 -6.06
C LEU A 22 -10.75 -1.52 -6.73
N PRO A 23 -10.07 -0.62 -6.00
CA PRO A 23 -9.36 0.51 -6.61
C PRO A 23 -8.11 0.02 -7.37
N GLU A 24 -7.60 0.83 -8.28
CA GLU A 24 -6.33 0.55 -8.96
C GLU A 24 -5.14 0.72 -8.00
N SER A 25 -5.20 1.75 -7.16
CA SER A 25 -4.17 2.02 -6.16
C SER A 25 -4.76 2.55 -4.85
N ILE A 26 -4.00 2.37 -3.76
CA ILE A 26 -4.30 2.96 -2.45
C ILE A 26 -3.08 3.75 -2.01
N ARG A 27 -3.27 5.06 -1.81
CA ARG A 27 -2.23 5.92 -1.25
C ARG A 27 -2.21 5.80 0.26
N ILE A 28 -1.01 5.56 0.79
CA ILE A 28 -0.77 5.30 2.21
C ILE A 28 0.37 6.17 2.73
N ASP A 29 0.32 6.42 4.04
CA ASP A 29 1.47 6.96 4.75
C ASP A 29 2.58 5.88 4.92
N ASN A 30 3.69 6.27 5.53
CA ASN A 30 4.82 5.37 5.74
C ASN A 30 4.76 4.63 7.08
N GLY A 31 3.61 4.70 7.78
CA GLY A 31 3.40 4.10 9.10
C GLY A 31 2.69 2.74 9.08
N PRO A 32 2.80 1.98 10.19
CA PRO A 32 2.04 0.75 10.37
C PRO A 32 0.53 1.07 10.50
N PRO A 33 -0.37 0.17 10.08
CA PRO A 33 -0.12 -1.16 9.50
C PRO A 33 0.10 -1.16 7.99
N PHE A 34 0.18 0.01 7.35
CA PHE A 34 0.15 0.19 5.90
C PHE A 34 1.51 -0.07 5.25
N ALA A 35 2.59 0.29 5.95
CA ALA A 35 3.95 0.09 5.48
C ALA A 35 4.85 -0.54 6.54
N SER A 36 5.98 -1.11 6.11
CA SER A 36 7.01 -1.68 6.98
C SER A 36 8.39 -1.21 6.55
N VAL A 37 9.41 -1.58 7.35
CA VAL A 37 10.82 -1.32 7.02
C VAL A 37 11.43 -2.43 6.14
N GLY A 38 10.68 -3.48 5.84
CA GLY A 38 11.12 -4.59 4.99
C GLY A 38 11.32 -4.19 3.53
N LEU A 39 11.73 -5.14 2.71
CA LEU A 39 11.96 -4.94 1.29
C LEU A 39 10.71 -4.42 0.58
N GLY A 40 10.87 -3.40 -0.26
CA GLY A 40 9.74 -2.71 -0.90
C GLY A 40 8.83 -1.96 0.08
N GLY A 41 9.12 -1.96 1.40
CA GLY A 41 8.29 -1.36 2.43
C GLY A 41 6.94 -2.05 2.63
N LEU A 42 6.80 -3.30 2.19
CA LEU A 42 5.53 -4.03 2.22
C LEU A 42 5.18 -4.53 3.62
N SER A 43 3.97 -4.21 4.06
CA SER A 43 3.30 -4.82 5.22
C SER A 43 2.45 -6.03 4.78
N GLN A 44 1.92 -6.81 5.73
CA GLN A 44 0.96 -7.88 5.41
C GLN A 44 -0.28 -7.33 4.69
N LEU A 45 -0.73 -6.13 5.05
CA LEU A 45 -1.87 -5.47 4.43
C LEU A 45 -1.57 -5.10 2.97
N SER A 46 -0.41 -4.52 2.68
CA SER A 46 0.00 -4.19 1.31
C SER A 46 0.27 -5.43 0.46
N VAL A 47 0.78 -6.51 1.03
CA VAL A 47 0.89 -7.81 0.35
C VAL A 47 -0.50 -8.33 -0.05
N TRP A 48 -1.48 -8.27 0.86
CA TRP A 48 -2.85 -8.66 0.55
C TRP A 48 -3.48 -7.79 -0.56
N TRP A 49 -3.26 -6.45 -0.55
CA TRP A 49 -3.71 -5.57 -1.63
C TRP A 49 -3.09 -5.93 -2.99
N ILE A 50 -1.80 -6.20 -3.03
CA ILE A 50 -1.11 -6.61 -4.26
C ILE A 50 -1.72 -7.91 -4.81
N LYS A 51 -2.06 -8.87 -3.95
CA LYS A 51 -2.76 -10.11 -4.36
C LYS A 51 -4.16 -9.84 -4.91
N GLN A 52 -4.81 -8.76 -4.50
CA GLN A 52 -6.08 -8.27 -5.08
C GLN A 52 -5.87 -7.46 -6.37
N GLY A 53 -4.63 -7.24 -6.79
CA GLY A 53 -4.29 -6.42 -7.94
C GLY A 53 -4.37 -4.92 -7.64
N ILE A 54 -4.24 -4.50 -6.38
CA ILE A 54 -4.23 -3.09 -5.96
C ILE A 54 -2.78 -2.67 -5.72
N ARG A 55 -2.37 -1.54 -6.29
CA ARG A 55 -1.03 -0.98 -6.12
C ARG A 55 -0.96 -0.12 -4.84
N PRO A 56 -0.12 -0.49 -3.85
CA PRO A 56 0.17 0.42 -2.73
C PRO A 56 1.07 1.57 -3.22
N GLU A 57 0.61 2.82 -3.02
CA GLU A 57 1.35 4.05 -3.33
C GLU A 57 1.78 4.71 -2.03
N ARG A 58 3.06 4.70 -1.75
CA ARG A 58 3.60 5.37 -0.57
C ARG A 58 3.82 6.86 -0.85
N ILE A 59 3.46 7.72 0.11
CA ILE A 59 3.83 9.13 0.05
C ILE A 59 5.36 9.27 0.12
N GLU A 60 5.88 10.24 -0.61
CA GLU A 60 7.32 10.53 -0.57
C GLU A 60 7.71 11.04 0.82
N PRO A 61 8.82 10.53 1.40
CA PRO A 61 9.33 11.06 2.66
C PRO A 61 9.55 12.57 2.59
N GLY A 62 9.01 13.31 3.57
CA GLY A 62 9.11 14.76 3.64
C GLY A 62 8.11 15.55 2.78
N LYS A 63 7.13 14.86 2.15
CA LYS A 63 6.06 15.52 1.38
C LYS A 63 4.66 15.24 1.97
N PRO A 64 4.35 15.71 3.18
CA PRO A 64 3.04 15.50 3.82
C PRO A 64 1.88 16.08 3.00
N ALA A 65 2.12 17.10 2.19
CA ALA A 65 1.13 17.70 1.30
C ALA A 65 0.46 16.68 0.35
N GLN A 66 1.14 15.57 0.03
CA GLN A 66 0.56 14.49 -0.78
C GLN A 66 -0.65 13.82 -0.10
N ASN A 67 -0.76 13.92 1.24
CA ASN A 67 -1.88 13.41 2.04
C ASN A 67 -2.84 14.51 2.52
N GLY A 68 -2.58 15.77 2.18
CA GLY A 68 -3.28 16.93 2.73
C GLY A 68 -4.80 16.96 2.46
N ARG A 69 -5.28 16.32 1.38
CA ARG A 69 -6.73 16.21 1.11
C ARG A 69 -7.41 15.28 2.14
N HIS A 70 -6.77 14.16 2.43
CA HIS A 70 -7.24 13.19 3.42
C HIS A 70 -7.21 13.78 4.85
N GLU A 71 -6.13 14.47 5.20
CA GLU A 71 -6.01 15.16 6.49
C GLU A 71 -7.08 16.23 6.68
N ARG A 72 -7.38 16.99 5.63
CA ARG A 72 -8.44 18.00 5.66
C ARG A 72 -9.81 17.37 5.87
N MET A 73 -10.16 16.30 5.16
CA MET A 73 -11.41 15.58 5.33
C MET A 73 -11.53 15.02 6.77
N HIS A 74 -10.47 14.40 7.29
CA HIS A 74 -10.43 13.89 8.65
C HIS A 74 -10.62 15.00 9.71
N ARG A 75 -10.01 16.17 9.51
CA ARG A 75 -10.18 17.31 10.41
C ARG A 75 -11.63 17.76 10.43
N THR A 76 -12.25 17.96 9.27
CA THR A 76 -13.65 18.34 9.14
C THR A 76 -14.57 17.31 9.81
N MET A 77 -14.36 16.02 9.52
CA MET A 77 -15.12 14.94 10.14
C MET A 77 -15.02 14.96 11.66
N LYS A 78 -13.81 15.12 12.22
CA LYS A 78 -13.62 15.21 13.68
C LYS A 78 -14.34 16.41 14.30
N GLN A 79 -14.26 17.56 13.66
CA GLN A 79 -14.92 18.79 14.14
C GLN A 79 -16.43 18.66 14.14
N GLU A 80 -17.01 18.07 13.10
CA GLU A 80 -18.45 17.98 12.93
C GLU A 80 -19.09 16.80 13.68
N THR A 81 -18.33 15.73 13.98
CA THR A 81 -18.92 14.50 14.53
C THR A 81 -18.35 14.02 15.85
N ALA A 82 -17.15 14.46 16.24
CA ALA A 82 -16.45 13.91 17.39
C ALA A 82 -15.86 14.97 18.35
N GLN A 83 -16.35 16.22 18.26
CA GLN A 83 -15.95 17.29 19.15
C GLN A 83 -17.19 18.08 19.63
N PRO A 84 -17.77 17.64 20.77
CA PRO A 84 -17.38 16.51 21.65
C PRO A 84 -17.76 15.15 21.07
N PRO A 85 -17.12 14.05 21.50
CA PRO A 85 -17.53 12.70 21.13
C PRO A 85 -18.90 12.37 21.70
N LEU A 86 -19.69 11.57 20.98
CA LEU A 86 -21.02 11.16 21.39
C LEU A 86 -20.98 10.07 22.48
N ALA A 87 -22.12 9.86 23.16
CA ALA A 87 -22.21 9.07 24.38
C ALA A 87 -21.82 7.58 24.20
N ASN A 88 -22.00 7.03 23.01
CA ASN A 88 -21.67 5.64 22.71
C ASN A 88 -21.31 5.41 21.22
N LEU A 89 -20.74 4.24 20.94
CA LEU A 89 -20.27 3.88 19.60
C LEU A 89 -21.39 3.87 18.55
N ARG A 90 -22.62 3.50 18.94
CA ARG A 90 -23.75 3.44 18.00
C ARG A 90 -24.18 4.83 17.55
N GLU A 91 -24.24 5.78 18.45
CA GLU A 91 -24.53 7.18 18.13
C GLU A 91 -23.39 7.81 17.34
N GLN A 92 -22.16 7.54 17.75
CA GLN A 92 -20.98 8.01 17.02
C GLN A 92 -20.96 7.49 15.58
N GLN A 93 -21.31 6.20 15.36
CA GLN A 93 -21.39 5.64 14.01
C GLN A 93 -22.48 6.29 13.17
N LYS A 94 -23.66 6.56 13.75
CA LYS A 94 -24.72 7.29 13.04
C LYS A 94 -24.27 8.69 12.60
N ALA A 95 -23.54 9.41 13.46
CA ALA A 95 -23.00 10.72 13.11
C ALA A 95 -21.98 10.63 11.97
N PHE A 96 -21.13 9.60 11.96
CA PHE A 96 -20.21 9.35 10.84
C PHE A 96 -20.94 9.00 9.54
N ASP A 97 -22.02 8.22 9.63
CA ASP A 97 -22.81 7.84 8.45
C ASP A 97 -23.54 9.06 7.86
N LEU A 98 -24.09 9.93 8.72
CA LEU A 98 -24.69 11.19 8.30
C LEU A 98 -23.65 12.11 7.66
N PHE A 99 -22.52 12.32 8.32
CA PHE A 99 -21.40 13.09 7.75
C PHE A 99 -20.95 12.55 6.39
N ARG A 100 -20.79 11.21 6.27
CA ARG A 100 -20.42 10.57 5.00
C ARG A 100 -21.44 10.88 3.90
N HIS A 101 -22.72 10.83 4.22
CA HIS A 101 -23.78 11.15 3.27
C HIS A 101 -23.74 12.61 2.84
N GLU A 102 -23.72 13.54 3.79
CA GLU A 102 -23.63 14.98 3.49
C GLU A 102 -22.38 15.33 2.70
N TYR A 103 -21.23 14.83 3.13
CA TYR A 103 -19.93 15.09 2.50
C TYR A 103 -19.90 14.61 1.04
N ASN A 104 -20.44 13.43 0.77
CA ASN A 104 -20.37 12.83 -0.55
C ASN A 104 -21.47 13.29 -1.51
N TYR A 105 -22.68 13.57 -1.02
CA TYR A 105 -23.85 13.80 -1.87
C TYR A 105 -24.41 15.24 -1.82
N GLN A 106 -24.06 16.04 -0.81
CA GLN A 106 -24.67 17.36 -0.63
C GLN A 106 -23.64 18.49 -0.60
N ARG A 107 -22.40 18.22 -0.17
CA ARG A 107 -21.37 19.26 -0.01
C ARG A 107 -20.62 19.49 -1.32
N PRO A 108 -20.72 20.71 -1.93
CA PRO A 108 -19.94 21.04 -3.10
C PRO A 108 -18.47 21.28 -2.71
N HIS A 109 -17.54 20.80 -3.54
CA HIS A 109 -16.11 20.92 -3.31
C HIS A 109 -15.47 21.82 -4.35
N GLN A 110 -14.76 22.86 -3.90
CA GLN A 110 -14.03 23.76 -4.80
C GLN A 110 -13.04 23.03 -5.71
N ALA A 111 -12.34 22.01 -5.18
CA ALA A 111 -11.42 21.18 -5.95
C ALA A 111 -12.11 20.30 -7.02
N LEU A 112 -13.43 20.15 -6.95
CA LEU A 112 -14.27 19.45 -7.92
C LEU A 112 -15.14 20.44 -8.74
N GLN A 113 -14.74 21.71 -8.81
CA GLN A 113 -15.45 22.76 -9.54
C GLN A 113 -16.91 22.94 -9.06
N GLY A 114 -17.12 22.84 -7.74
CA GLY A 114 -18.43 22.98 -7.12
C GLY A 114 -19.30 21.73 -7.16
N ARG A 115 -18.82 20.62 -7.74
CA ARG A 115 -19.54 19.34 -7.71
C ARG A 115 -19.33 18.61 -6.40
N THR A 116 -20.22 17.69 -6.09
CA THR A 116 -20.07 16.75 -4.97
C THR A 116 -19.17 15.59 -5.35
N PRO A 117 -18.53 14.91 -4.38
CA PRO A 117 -17.76 13.69 -4.65
C PRO A 117 -18.56 12.62 -5.39
N ALA A 118 -19.84 12.42 -5.06
CA ALA A 118 -20.70 11.44 -5.69
C ALA A 118 -20.95 11.70 -7.18
N GLU A 119 -21.05 12.96 -7.60
CA GLU A 119 -21.16 13.33 -9.01
C GLU A 119 -19.90 13.05 -9.83
N CYS A 120 -18.75 12.88 -9.15
CA CYS A 120 -17.47 12.62 -9.78
C CYS A 120 -17.01 11.16 -9.60
N TYR A 121 -17.74 10.37 -8.81
CA TYR A 121 -17.38 9.00 -8.49
C TYR A 121 -17.92 8.03 -9.54
N GLU A 122 -17.03 7.20 -10.08
CA GLU A 122 -17.38 6.08 -10.94
C GLU A 122 -17.09 4.77 -10.20
N PRO A 123 -18.08 3.85 -10.06
CA PRO A 123 -17.87 2.55 -9.45
C PRO A 123 -16.78 1.76 -10.16
N SER A 124 -15.92 1.11 -9.41
CA SER A 124 -14.90 0.26 -10.00
C SER A 124 -15.54 -1.00 -10.60
N PRO A 125 -15.22 -1.36 -11.87
CA PRO A 125 -15.68 -2.61 -12.48
C PRO A 125 -14.97 -3.85 -11.91
N ARG A 126 -13.93 -3.65 -11.08
CA ARG A 126 -13.11 -4.71 -10.50
C ARG A 126 -13.76 -5.22 -9.21
N LEU A 127 -14.35 -6.40 -9.28
CA LEU A 127 -15.04 -7.00 -8.12
C LEU A 127 -14.05 -7.60 -7.12
N TYR A 128 -14.33 -7.39 -5.82
CA TYR A 128 -13.60 -8.04 -4.73
C TYR A 128 -13.78 -9.55 -4.75
N ARG A 129 -12.70 -10.28 -4.52
CA ARG A 129 -12.68 -11.74 -4.39
C ARG A 129 -12.06 -12.13 -3.05
N SER A 130 -12.80 -12.87 -2.22
CA SER A 130 -12.27 -13.38 -0.93
C SER A 130 -11.03 -14.28 -1.11
N ARG A 131 -10.93 -14.96 -2.25
CA ARG A 131 -9.74 -15.72 -2.65
C ARG A 131 -9.10 -15.06 -3.87
N PRO A 132 -8.04 -14.29 -3.70
CA PRO A 132 -7.33 -13.69 -4.82
C PRO A 132 -6.70 -14.77 -5.70
N ARG A 133 -6.38 -14.41 -6.95
CA ARG A 133 -5.66 -15.32 -7.85
C ARG A 133 -4.28 -15.64 -7.27
N LYS A 134 -3.82 -16.86 -7.49
CA LYS A 134 -2.44 -17.22 -7.17
C LYS A 134 -1.49 -16.38 -8.00
N VAL A 135 -0.42 -15.92 -7.36
CA VAL A 135 0.65 -15.20 -8.05
C VAL A 135 1.39 -16.16 -8.96
N SER A 136 1.54 -15.79 -10.22
CA SER A 136 2.29 -16.55 -11.24
C SER A 136 3.19 -15.60 -12.03
N TYR A 137 4.22 -16.14 -12.62
CA TYR A 137 5.22 -15.40 -13.40
C TYR A 137 5.38 -16.01 -14.78
N PRO A 138 5.86 -15.22 -15.78
CA PRO A 138 6.28 -15.74 -17.08
C PRO A 138 7.37 -16.83 -16.94
N GLY A 139 7.52 -17.66 -17.97
CA GLY A 139 8.42 -18.81 -17.93
C GLY A 139 9.92 -18.47 -17.92
N ASP A 140 10.28 -17.25 -18.24
CA ASP A 140 11.65 -16.70 -18.19
C ASP A 140 12.06 -16.19 -16.79
N TYR A 141 11.14 -16.24 -15.83
CA TYR A 141 11.42 -15.85 -14.44
C TYR A 141 11.92 -17.04 -13.63
N GLU A 142 12.97 -16.83 -12.84
CA GLU A 142 13.33 -17.73 -11.75
C GLU A 142 12.42 -17.48 -10.56
N VAL A 143 11.69 -18.50 -10.07
CA VAL A 143 10.72 -18.34 -8.98
C VAL A 143 11.22 -19.04 -7.72
N ARG A 144 11.21 -18.32 -6.60
CA ARG A 144 11.57 -18.82 -5.27
C ARG A 144 10.50 -18.48 -4.25
N TYR A 145 10.30 -19.37 -3.28
CA TYR A 145 9.33 -19.16 -2.19
C TYR A 145 10.03 -18.66 -0.93
N VAL A 146 9.36 -17.74 -0.24
CA VAL A 146 9.86 -17.18 1.02
C VAL A 146 9.52 -18.14 2.16
N SER A 147 10.52 -18.57 2.91
CA SER A 147 10.37 -19.44 4.09
C SER A 147 9.83 -18.69 5.30
N ASP A 148 9.46 -19.42 6.37
CA ASP A 148 8.89 -18.89 7.62
C ASP A 148 9.76 -17.80 8.28
N GLY A 149 11.08 -17.85 8.10
CA GLY A 149 12.01 -16.82 8.57
C GLY A 149 12.05 -15.55 7.71
N GLY A 150 11.29 -15.48 6.62
CA GLY A 150 11.32 -14.35 5.69
C GLY A 150 12.51 -14.39 4.71
N HIS A 151 13.14 -15.55 4.54
CA HIS A 151 14.26 -15.75 3.62
C HIS A 151 13.85 -16.65 2.46
N LEU A 152 14.51 -16.50 1.34
CA LEU A 152 14.52 -17.50 0.28
C LEU A 152 15.93 -18.10 0.11
N ARG A 153 16.01 -19.25 -0.59
CA ARG A 153 17.28 -19.84 -0.97
C ARG A 153 17.64 -19.40 -2.38
N TRP A 154 18.85 -18.87 -2.52
CA TRP A 154 19.49 -18.63 -3.82
C TRP A 154 20.77 -19.45 -3.85
N ASN A 155 20.77 -20.51 -4.67
CA ASN A 155 21.79 -21.54 -4.60
C ASN A 155 21.94 -22.08 -3.16
N SER A 156 23.13 -22.00 -2.57
CA SER A 156 23.38 -22.43 -1.19
C SER A 156 23.17 -21.33 -0.14
N ALA A 157 22.93 -20.08 -0.57
CA ALA A 157 22.84 -18.93 0.31
C ALA A 157 21.39 -18.62 0.71
N LYS A 158 21.23 -17.94 1.86
CA LYS A 158 19.95 -17.40 2.33
C LYS A 158 19.90 -15.90 2.06
N VAL A 159 18.89 -15.45 1.33
CA VAL A 159 18.64 -14.04 1.05
C VAL A 159 17.38 -13.60 1.80
N PHE A 160 17.49 -12.55 2.62
CA PHE A 160 16.34 -12.02 3.37
C PHE A 160 15.46 -11.17 2.44
N ILE A 161 14.17 -11.47 2.42
CA ILE A 161 13.16 -10.75 1.62
C ILE A 161 12.23 -9.95 2.53
N GLY A 162 11.69 -10.59 3.57
CA GLY A 162 10.78 -9.95 4.52
C GLY A 162 9.74 -10.90 5.06
N ARG A 163 9.36 -10.70 6.32
CA ARG A 163 8.37 -11.55 6.99
C ARG A 163 6.94 -11.36 6.45
N SER A 164 6.65 -10.20 5.86
CA SER A 164 5.34 -9.94 5.24
C SER A 164 5.07 -10.79 3.99
N LEU A 165 6.12 -11.36 3.40
CA LEU A 165 6.09 -12.17 2.18
C LEU A 165 6.25 -13.68 2.44
N VAL A 166 6.19 -14.13 3.69
CA VAL A 166 6.28 -15.56 4.04
C VAL A 166 5.24 -16.38 3.28
N GLY A 167 5.69 -17.49 2.66
CA GLY A 167 4.85 -18.39 1.85
C GLY A 167 4.56 -17.88 0.44
N GLU A 168 4.93 -16.65 0.09
CA GLU A 168 4.66 -16.09 -1.22
C GLU A 168 5.78 -16.40 -2.23
N PRO A 169 5.43 -16.60 -3.52
CA PRO A 169 6.41 -16.74 -4.58
C PRO A 169 6.98 -15.38 -4.98
N ILE A 170 8.28 -15.32 -5.16
CA ILE A 170 9.02 -14.15 -5.63
C ILE A 170 9.60 -14.46 -7.01
N GLY A 171 9.36 -13.60 -7.98
CA GLY A 171 9.87 -13.72 -9.33
C GLY A 171 11.16 -12.92 -9.51
N PHE A 172 12.16 -13.56 -10.11
CA PHE A 172 13.43 -12.96 -10.47
C PHE A 172 13.52 -12.93 -11.99
N GLN A 173 13.46 -11.74 -12.54
CA GLN A 173 13.61 -11.49 -13.97
C GLN A 173 15.09 -11.20 -14.29
N PRO A 174 15.75 -11.92 -15.17
CA PRO A 174 17.14 -11.63 -15.53
C PRO A 174 17.23 -10.28 -16.24
N ILE A 175 18.25 -9.48 -15.90
CA ILE A 175 18.52 -8.19 -16.57
C ILE A 175 19.82 -8.29 -17.37
N CYS A 176 20.95 -8.41 -16.69
CA CYS A 176 22.30 -8.57 -17.23
C CYS A 176 23.25 -8.95 -16.08
N ASP A 177 24.39 -9.57 -16.41
CA ASP A 177 25.55 -9.78 -15.53
C ASP A 177 25.22 -10.01 -14.05
N ASN A 178 24.63 -11.17 -13.72
CA ASN A 178 24.30 -11.57 -12.35
C ASN A 178 23.35 -10.62 -11.59
N ASN A 179 22.59 -9.78 -12.31
CA ASN A 179 21.57 -8.90 -11.74
C ASN A 179 20.18 -9.33 -12.17
N TRP A 180 19.26 -9.31 -11.20
CA TRP A 180 17.88 -9.76 -11.38
C TRP A 180 16.92 -8.68 -10.86
N ARG A 181 15.90 -8.35 -11.65
CA ARG A 181 14.78 -7.54 -11.15
C ARG A 181 13.86 -8.44 -10.36
N VAL A 182 13.57 -8.02 -9.12
CA VAL A 182 12.82 -8.81 -8.15
C VAL A 182 11.39 -8.32 -8.07
N TRP A 183 10.44 -9.25 -8.22
CA TRP A 183 9.02 -8.95 -8.28
C TRP A 183 8.23 -9.74 -7.24
N PHE A 184 7.24 -9.08 -6.65
CA PHE A 184 6.12 -9.76 -6.01
C PHE A 184 4.84 -9.44 -6.81
N SER A 185 4.33 -10.43 -7.53
CA SER A 185 3.27 -10.22 -8.53
C SER A 185 3.69 -9.13 -9.54
N PHE A 186 2.97 -8.04 -9.65
CA PHE A 186 3.28 -6.88 -10.51
C PHE A 186 4.08 -5.78 -9.78
N TYR A 187 4.42 -5.97 -8.51
CA TYR A 187 5.11 -4.97 -7.68
C TYR A 187 6.61 -5.22 -7.64
N GLU A 188 7.40 -4.25 -8.11
CA GLU A 188 8.85 -4.34 -8.11
C GLU A 188 9.39 -4.14 -6.70
N LEU A 189 10.14 -5.14 -6.20
CA LEU A 189 10.78 -5.11 -4.89
C LEU A 189 12.17 -4.48 -4.94
N GLY A 190 12.85 -4.57 -6.07
CA GLY A 190 14.20 -4.06 -6.26
C GLY A 190 15.03 -4.83 -7.28
N ILE A 191 16.33 -4.63 -7.21
CA ILE A 191 17.33 -5.31 -8.06
C ILE A 191 18.21 -6.17 -7.16
N PHE A 192 18.22 -7.46 -7.41
CA PHE A 192 19.08 -8.44 -6.73
C PHE A 192 20.42 -8.54 -7.44
N ASP A 193 21.50 -8.34 -6.71
CA ASP A 193 22.90 -8.55 -7.11
C ASP A 193 23.30 -9.95 -6.60
N GLU A 194 23.45 -10.89 -7.51
CA GLU A 194 23.69 -12.31 -7.19
C GLU A 194 25.07 -12.52 -6.54
N GLU A 195 26.07 -11.74 -6.94
CA GLU A 195 27.42 -11.86 -6.36
C GLU A 195 27.46 -11.39 -4.90
N LYS A 196 26.72 -10.30 -4.60
CA LYS A 196 26.69 -9.71 -3.26
C LYS A 196 25.57 -10.29 -2.40
N LEU A 197 24.68 -11.09 -2.97
CA LEU A 197 23.47 -11.62 -2.31
C LEU A 197 22.63 -10.52 -1.66
N LEU A 198 22.52 -9.37 -2.31
CA LEU A 198 21.89 -8.17 -1.78
C LEU A 198 20.83 -7.64 -2.76
N ILE A 199 19.65 -7.26 -2.22
CA ILE A 199 18.61 -6.58 -2.97
C ILE A 199 18.69 -5.08 -2.71
N ARG A 200 18.85 -4.29 -3.77
CA ARG A 200 18.83 -2.82 -3.73
C ARG A 200 17.44 -2.31 -4.11
N PRO A 201 17.00 -1.17 -3.56
CA PRO A 201 15.75 -0.54 -3.99
C PRO A 201 15.72 -0.31 -5.51
N PRO A 202 14.52 -0.24 -6.14
CA PRO A 202 14.39 0.15 -7.53
C PRO A 202 15.10 1.49 -7.81
N SER A 203 15.68 1.65 -9.00
CA SER A 203 16.46 2.85 -9.37
C SER A 203 15.68 4.17 -9.26
N SER A 204 14.36 4.13 -9.41
CA SER A 204 13.46 5.27 -9.20
C SER A 204 13.36 5.75 -7.75
N ALA A 205 13.79 4.92 -6.78
CA ALA A 205 13.84 5.25 -5.35
C ALA A 205 15.25 5.69 -4.88
N ALA A 206 16.23 5.72 -5.76
CA ALA A 206 17.57 6.19 -5.43
C ALA A 206 17.53 7.71 -5.15
N LYS A 207 17.77 8.08 -3.89
CA LYS A 207 18.00 9.48 -3.50
C LYS A 207 19.09 10.07 -4.40
N PRO A 208 18.93 11.32 -4.91
CA PRO A 208 20.01 11.98 -5.62
C PRO A 208 21.25 11.99 -4.73
N ARG A 209 22.38 11.50 -5.25
CA ARG A 209 23.69 11.60 -4.59
C ARG A 209 23.90 13.07 -4.20
N LYS A 210 24.05 13.34 -2.91
CA LYS A 210 24.59 14.63 -2.46
C LYS A 210 25.97 14.76 -3.09
N THR A 211 26.09 15.59 -4.11
CA THR A 211 27.38 16.06 -4.58
C THR A 211 28.03 16.81 -3.44
N THR A 212 29.04 16.22 -2.83
CA THR A 212 29.98 16.95 -1.95
C THR A 212 30.61 18.02 -2.81
N LYS A 213 30.24 19.29 -2.55
CA LYS A 213 30.99 20.41 -3.05
C LYS A 213 32.39 20.30 -2.47
N SER A 214 33.37 19.98 -3.32
CA SER A 214 34.79 20.19 -3.03
C SER A 214 34.98 21.68 -2.84
N ALA A 215 35.39 22.03 -1.65
CA ALA A 215 35.89 23.39 -1.37
C ALA A 215 37.26 23.55 -2.05
N ALA A 216 37.34 24.49 -2.94
CA ALA A 216 38.60 25.13 -3.34
C ALA A 216 38.62 26.52 -2.73
#